data_3feaefa4cfc420f27220db10a400e2c9
#
_entry.id   3feaefa4cfc420f27220db10a400e2c9
#
_cell.length_a   1.000
_cell.length_b   1.000
_cell.length_c   1.000
_cell.angle_alpha   90.00
_cell.angle_beta   90.00
_cell.angle_gamma   90.00
#
_symmetry.space_group_name_H-M   'P 1'
#
loop_
_entity.id
_entity.type
_entity.pdbx_description
1 polymer ?
#
loop_
_entity_poly.entity_id
_entity_poly.type
_entity_poly.pdbx_seq_one_letter_code
_entity_poly.pdbx_strand_id
1 'polypeptide(L)'
;MVKEALVREVIEATEKLLKELDERQFDVKVAVWLYYPEENQWNLLLAIPLYDRLGPKKTYAEIQSVLNSSPDIQKQIRLTDISVTSPGDSFVELLRAGTRKVKEPHMWSLSGTAREASMAEGIFVHRI
;
A
#
# COMPACT_ATOMS: atom_id res chain seq x y z
N MET A 1 2.16 -24.98 -0.58
CA MET A 1 3.13 -23.90 -0.54
C MET A 1 2.84 -22.93 0.61
N VAL A 2 3.88 -22.55 1.31
CA VAL A 2 3.72 -21.61 2.41
C VAL A 2 3.72 -20.19 1.86
N LYS A 3 2.67 -19.44 2.17
CA LYS A 3 2.63 -18.06 1.75
C LYS A 3 3.61 -17.23 2.58
N GLU A 4 4.17 -16.24 1.96
CA GLU A 4 5.13 -15.37 2.62
C GLU A 4 4.46 -14.36 3.51
N ALA A 5 4.95 -14.22 4.71
CA ALA A 5 4.50 -13.15 5.59
C ALA A 5 5.11 -11.84 5.11
N LEU A 6 4.38 -10.76 5.35
CA LEU A 6 4.93 -9.44 5.10
C LEU A 6 6.00 -9.17 6.15
N VAL A 7 7.25 -9.06 5.71
CA VAL A 7 8.35 -8.97 6.64
C VAL A 7 8.55 -7.54 7.17
N ARG A 8 9.20 -7.47 8.34
CA ARG A 8 9.41 -6.20 9.02
C ARG A 8 10.15 -5.18 8.16
N GLU A 9 11.17 -5.64 7.43
CA GLU A 9 11.96 -4.75 6.58
C GLU A 9 11.09 -4.07 5.52
N VAL A 10 10.13 -4.79 4.95
CA VAL A 10 9.22 -4.22 3.96
C VAL A 10 8.27 -3.23 4.63
N ILE A 11 7.78 -3.56 5.82
CA ILE A 11 6.90 -2.67 6.56
C ILE A 11 7.62 -1.36 6.89
N GLU A 12 8.86 -1.46 7.37
CA GLU A 12 9.64 -0.27 7.70
C GLU A 12 9.97 0.55 6.45
N ALA A 13 10.30 -0.13 5.35
CA ALA A 13 10.57 0.56 4.09
C ALA A 13 9.33 1.30 3.59
N THR A 14 8.15 0.72 3.81
CA THR A 14 6.90 1.36 3.42
C THR A 14 6.67 2.64 4.20
N GLU A 15 6.95 2.63 5.50
CA GLU A 15 6.81 3.85 6.31
C GLU A 15 7.76 4.93 5.82
N LYS A 16 8.97 4.55 5.44
CA LYS A 16 9.93 5.50 4.86
C LYS A 16 9.44 6.04 3.53
N LEU A 17 8.88 5.17 2.70
CA LEU A 17 8.34 5.58 1.41
C LEU A 17 7.21 6.59 1.60
N LEU A 18 6.30 6.31 2.53
CA LEU A 18 5.19 7.22 2.80
C LEU A 18 5.70 8.57 3.27
N LYS A 19 6.74 8.59 4.09
CA LYS A 19 7.33 9.83 4.54
C LYS A 19 7.90 10.63 3.38
N GLU A 20 8.62 9.95 2.46
CA GLU A 20 9.15 10.59 1.27
C GLU A 20 8.03 11.17 0.39
N LEU A 21 6.97 10.39 0.20
CA LEU A 21 5.85 10.84 -0.60
C LEU A 21 5.14 12.03 0.06
N ASP A 22 5.00 12.00 1.38
CA ASP A 22 4.40 13.11 2.11
C ASP A 22 5.24 14.38 1.95
N GLU A 23 6.56 14.25 2.05
CA GLU A 23 7.47 15.39 1.93
C GLU A 23 7.42 16.00 0.53
N ARG A 24 7.10 15.18 -0.47
CA ARG A 24 6.95 15.65 -1.85
C ARG A 24 5.52 16.03 -2.18
N GLN A 25 4.65 16.06 -1.16
CA GLN A 25 3.26 16.53 -1.28
C GLN A 25 2.39 15.68 -2.20
N PHE A 26 2.64 14.37 -2.20
CA PHE A 26 1.79 13.44 -2.96
C PHE A 26 0.41 13.28 -2.33
N ASP A 27 0.31 13.55 -1.02
CA ASP A 27 -0.97 13.48 -0.30
C ASP A 27 -1.59 12.08 -0.38
N VAL A 28 -0.82 11.07 0.02
CA VAL A 28 -1.28 9.70 0.00
C VAL A 28 -2.44 9.52 0.98
N LYS A 29 -3.60 9.12 0.49
CA LYS A 29 -4.79 8.97 1.32
C LYS A 29 -4.91 7.57 1.89
N VAL A 30 -4.45 6.57 1.15
CA VAL A 30 -4.54 5.17 1.57
C VAL A 30 -3.24 4.48 1.19
N ALA A 31 -2.73 3.65 2.10
CA ALA A 31 -1.57 2.82 1.85
C ALA A 31 -1.78 1.49 2.56
N VAL A 32 -2.06 0.45 1.80
CA VAL A 32 -2.32 -0.88 2.35
C VAL A 32 -1.60 -1.94 1.53
N TRP A 33 -1.10 -2.95 2.22
CA TRP A 33 -0.57 -4.13 1.58
C TRP A 33 -1.67 -5.17 1.48
N LEU A 34 -1.89 -5.68 0.27
CA LEU A 34 -2.89 -6.72 0.00
C LEU A 34 -2.19 -7.99 -0.43
N TYR A 35 -2.57 -9.12 0.15
CA TYR A 35 -2.02 -10.40 -0.24
C TYR A 35 -2.90 -11.05 -1.30
N TYR A 36 -2.29 -11.44 -2.39
CA TYR A 36 -2.97 -12.13 -3.49
C TYR A 36 -2.54 -13.61 -3.46
N PRO A 37 -3.39 -14.49 -2.94
CA PRO A 37 -3.01 -15.90 -2.78
C PRO A 37 -2.67 -16.59 -4.09
N GLU A 38 -3.36 -16.21 -5.16
CA GLU A 38 -3.15 -16.84 -6.46
C GLU A 38 -1.73 -16.63 -6.98
N GLU A 39 -1.17 -15.46 -6.75
CA GLU A 39 0.20 -15.15 -7.14
C GLU A 39 1.19 -15.37 -6.00
N ASN A 40 0.68 -15.69 -4.81
CA ASN A 40 1.51 -15.83 -3.62
C ASN A 40 2.36 -14.57 -3.41
N GLN A 41 1.70 -13.41 -3.49
CA GLN A 41 2.41 -12.15 -3.53
C GLN A 41 1.64 -11.04 -2.82
N TRP A 42 2.39 -10.16 -2.16
CA TRP A 42 1.86 -8.94 -1.58
C TRP A 42 1.96 -7.80 -2.58
N ASN A 43 0.97 -6.91 -2.56
CA ASN A 43 0.94 -5.73 -3.41
C ASN A 43 0.57 -4.52 -2.57
N LEU A 44 1.31 -3.43 -2.73
CA LEU A 44 1.04 -2.19 -2.00
C LEU A 44 0.10 -1.31 -2.81
N LEU A 45 -1.09 -1.10 -2.27
CA LEU A 45 -2.07 -0.21 -2.90
C LEU A 45 -1.94 1.18 -2.32
N LEU A 46 -1.71 2.15 -3.19
CA LEU A 46 -1.62 3.57 -2.80
C LEU A 46 -2.73 4.35 -3.50
N ALA A 47 -3.54 5.05 -2.72
CA ALA A 47 -4.56 5.94 -3.27
C ALA A 47 -4.05 7.36 -3.17
N ILE A 48 -3.83 7.99 -4.32
CA ILE A 48 -3.16 9.28 -4.41
C ILE A 48 -3.96 10.20 -5.34
N PRO A 49 -4.31 11.43 -4.89
CA PRO A 49 -5.03 12.37 -5.75
C PRO A 49 -4.30 12.69 -7.06
N LEU A 50 -2.98 12.60 -7.06
CA LEU A 50 -2.17 12.84 -8.24
C LEU A 50 -2.59 11.94 -9.40
N TYR A 51 -3.06 10.72 -9.08
CA TYR A 51 -3.55 9.77 -10.08
C TYR A 51 -4.68 10.38 -10.91
N ASP A 52 -5.58 11.13 -10.28
CA ASP A 52 -6.70 11.75 -10.99
C ASP A 52 -6.26 12.83 -11.96
N ARG A 53 -5.15 13.51 -11.65
CA ARG A 53 -4.65 14.60 -12.48
C ARG A 53 -3.72 14.13 -13.59
N LEU A 54 -2.84 13.18 -13.28
CA LEU A 54 -1.80 12.77 -14.23
C LEU A 54 -2.08 11.46 -14.95
N GLY A 55 -3.00 10.67 -14.41
CA GLY A 55 -3.25 9.33 -14.94
C GLY A 55 -2.21 8.32 -14.43
N PRO A 56 -2.42 7.02 -14.75
CA PRO A 56 -1.58 5.97 -14.19
C PRO A 56 -0.12 6.07 -14.61
N LYS A 57 0.14 6.26 -15.88
CA LYS A 57 1.50 6.23 -16.41
C LYS A 57 2.39 7.27 -15.74
N LYS A 58 1.93 8.50 -15.67
CA LYS A 58 2.73 9.59 -15.10
C LYS A 58 2.86 9.45 -13.60
N THR A 59 1.80 8.97 -12.93
CA THR A 59 1.86 8.75 -11.49
C THR A 59 2.88 7.68 -11.14
N TYR A 60 2.90 6.58 -11.88
CA TYR A 60 3.92 5.54 -11.66
C TYR A 60 5.31 6.07 -11.92
N ALA A 61 5.49 6.91 -12.93
CA ALA A 61 6.78 7.50 -13.22
C ALA A 61 7.28 8.37 -12.07
N GLU A 62 6.37 9.13 -11.45
CA GLU A 62 6.73 9.95 -10.30
C GLU A 62 7.14 9.10 -9.11
N ILE A 63 6.44 8.00 -8.87
CA ILE A 63 6.79 7.10 -7.78
C ILE A 63 8.13 6.43 -8.06
N GLN A 64 8.37 6.01 -9.30
CA GLN A 64 9.66 5.43 -9.66
C GLN A 64 10.79 6.41 -9.40
N SER A 65 10.57 7.69 -9.66
CA SER A 65 11.56 8.72 -9.39
C SER A 65 11.90 8.78 -7.90
N VAL A 66 10.88 8.66 -7.04
CA VAL A 66 11.09 8.63 -5.59
C VAL A 66 11.90 7.40 -5.20
N LEU A 67 11.56 6.24 -5.74
CA LEU A 67 12.28 5.01 -5.46
C LEU A 67 13.74 5.10 -5.89
N ASN A 68 13.98 5.70 -7.07
CA ASN A 68 15.34 5.86 -7.58
C ASN A 68 16.21 6.72 -6.66
N SER A 69 15.60 7.65 -5.92
CA SER A 69 16.35 8.51 -5.02
C SER A 69 16.51 7.90 -3.63
N SER A 70 15.96 6.72 -3.40
CA SER A 70 15.97 6.08 -2.08
C SER A 70 16.37 4.61 -2.19
N PRO A 71 17.68 4.32 -2.35
CA PRO A 71 18.12 2.93 -2.54
C PRO A 71 17.70 1.98 -1.42
N ASP A 72 17.62 2.46 -0.19
CA ASP A 72 17.22 1.60 0.93
C ASP A 72 15.79 1.13 0.78
N ILE A 73 14.91 2.01 0.31
CA ILE A 73 13.51 1.65 0.07
C ILE A 73 13.43 0.71 -1.11
N GLN A 74 14.17 1.01 -2.16
CA GLN A 74 14.13 0.24 -3.41
C GLN A 74 14.60 -1.20 -3.23
N LYS A 75 15.44 -1.46 -2.25
CA LYS A 75 15.86 -2.82 -1.93
C LYS A 75 14.70 -3.67 -1.45
N GLN A 76 13.71 -3.06 -0.84
CA GLN A 76 12.59 -3.79 -0.24
C GLN A 76 11.33 -3.71 -1.06
N ILE A 77 11.13 -2.61 -1.80
CA ILE A 77 9.90 -2.36 -2.54
C ILE A 77 10.26 -1.93 -3.95
N ARG A 78 9.73 -2.67 -4.93
CA ARG A 78 9.92 -2.33 -6.33
C ARG A 78 8.63 -1.72 -6.88
N LEU A 79 8.75 -0.99 -7.97
CA LEU A 79 7.57 -0.39 -8.60
C LEU A 79 6.52 -1.45 -8.95
N THR A 80 6.98 -2.64 -9.34
CA THR A 80 6.07 -3.74 -9.67
C THR A 80 5.27 -4.25 -8.49
N ASP A 81 5.70 -3.92 -7.27
CA ASP A 81 4.97 -4.30 -6.06
C ASP A 81 3.89 -3.28 -5.70
N ILE A 82 3.81 -2.18 -6.43
CA ILE A 82 2.93 -1.05 -6.11
C ILE A 82 1.81 -0.92 -7.14
N SER A 83 0.59 -0.72 -6.64
CA SER A 83 -0.56 -0.35 -7.46
C SER A 83 -1.04 1.01 -7.00
N VAL A 84 -1.24 1.92 -7.94
CA VAL A 84 -1.73 3.26 -7.63
C VAL A 84 -3.15 3.41 -8.15
N THR A 85 -3.98 4.08 -7.37
CA THR A 85 -5.37 4.30 -7.76
C THR A 85 -5.86 5.65 -7.26
N SER A 86 -7.07 6.01 -7.65
CA SER A 86 -7.73 7.22 -7.20
C SER A 86 -8.27 7.04 -5.78
N PRO A 87 -8.23 8.08 -4.93
CA PRO A 87 -8.90 8.04 -3.64
C PRO A 87 -10.41 7.82 -3.74
N GLY A 88 -11.00 8.13 -4.90
CA GLY A 88 -12.43 7.91 -5.13
C GLY A 88 -12.78 6.54 -5.67
N ASP A 89 -11.79 5.66 -5.83
CA ASP A 89 -12.02 4.30 -6.30
C ASP A 89 -12.95 3.55 -5.34
N SER A 90 -13.89 2.77 -5.89
CA SER A 90 -14.88 2.08 -5.07
C SER A 90 -14.25 1.08 -4.10
N PHE A 91 -13.19 0.40 -4.52
CA PHE A 91 -12.50 -0.53 -3.64
C PHE A 91 -11.85 0.21 -2.46
N VAL A 92 -11.26 1.38 -2.74
CA VAL A 92 -10.66 2.22 -1.70
C VAL A 92 -11.74 2.66 -0.71
N GLU A 93 -12.90 3.07 -1.19
CA GLU A 93 -13.99 3.48 -0.31
C GLU A 93 -14.47 2.33 0.55
N LEU A 94 -14.51 1.13 -0.02
CA LEU A 94 -14.88 -0.07 0.73
C LEU A 94 -13.89 -0.34 1.85
N LEU A 95 -12.60 -0.23 1.56
CA LEU A 95 -11.56 -0.41 2.57
C LEU A 95 -11.69 0.63 3.68
N ARG A 96 -11.90 1.89 3.31
CA ARG A 96 -12.03 2.96 4.30
C ARG A 96 -13.25 2.78 5.17
N ALA A 97 -14.36 2.35 4.59
CA ALA A 97 -15.58 2.11 5.35
C ALA A 97 -15.37 1.03 6.41
N GLY A 98 -14.60 -0.01 6.05
CA GLY A 98 -14.34 -1.12 6.96
C GLY A 98 -13.32 -0.81 8.05
N THR A 99 -12.39 0.13 7.80
CA THR A 99 -11.26 0.34 8.71
C THR A 99 -11.21 1.73 9.33
N ARG A 100 -12.20 2.57 9.08
CA ARG A 100 -12.13 3.97 9.48
C ARG A 100 -11.95 4.23 10.97
N LYS A 101 -12.20 3.25 11.81
CA LYS A 101 -12.00 3.39 13.25
C LYS A 101 -10.60 3.03 13.70
N VAL A 102 -9.79 2.51 12.79
CA VAL A 102 -8.44 2.07 13.11
C VAL A 102 -7.47 3.13 12.63
N LYS A 103 -6.56 3.55 13.51
CA LYS A 103 -5.65 4.65 13.23
C LYS A 103 -4.19 4.24 13.13
N GLU A 104 -3.87 3.00 13.47
CA GLU A 104 -2.50 2.52 13.47
C GLU A 104 -2.34 1.34 12.53
N PRO A 105 -1.13 1.09 12.03
CA PRO A 105 -0.88 -0.06 11.18
C PRO A 105 -1.30 -1.36 11.88
N HIS A 106 -2.00 -2.21 11.15
CA HIS A 106 -2.47 -3.47 11.71
C HIS A 106 -2.79 -4.45 10.59
N MET A 107 -2.87 -5.73 10.96
CA MET A 107 -3.33 -6.77 10.05
C MET A 107 -4.84 -6.87 10.13
N TRP A 108 -5.46 -7.10 8.99
CA TRP A 108 -6.90 -7.16 8.89
C TRP A 108 -7.31 -8.15 7.81
N SER A 109 -8.43 -8.83 7.96
CA SER A 109 -8.87 -9.80 6.96
C SER A 109 -9.88 -9.16 6.00
N LEU A 110 -9.97 -9.73 4.80
CA LEU A 110 -10.91 -9.26 3.80
C LEU A 110 -12.36 -9.47 4.22
N SER A 111 -12.61 -10.28 5.23
CA SER A 111 -13.97 -10.44 5.74
C SER A 111 -14.48 -9.19 6.45
N GLY A 112 -13.62 -8.20 6.63
CA GLY A 112 -14.00 -6.93 7.23
C GLY A 112 -13.92 -6.91 8.73
N THR A 113 -13.39 -7.94 9.34
CA THR A 113 -13.29 -8.04 10.79
C THR A 113 -11.84 -7.90 11.24
N ALA A 114 -11.57 -6.88 12.04
CA ALA A 114 -10.23 -6.70 12.60
C ALA A 114 -9.97 -7.82 13.60
N ARG A 115 -8.95 -8.61 13.36
CA ARG A 115 -8.61 -9.75 14.20
C ARG A 115 -7.24 -10.26 13.78
N GLU A 116 -6.80 -11.33 14.39
CA GLU A 116 -5.59 -11.99 13.94
C GLU A 116 -5.78 -12.36 12.47
N ALA A 117 -5.00 -11.77 11.62
CA ALA A 117 -5.18 -11.93 10.19
C ALA A 117 -4.74 -13.29 9.73
N SER A 118 -5.57 -13.91 8.89
CA SER A 118 -5.12 -15.02 8.09
C SER A 118 -4.25 -14.44 6.99
N MET A 119 -3.06 -14.98 6.81
CA MET A 119 -2.17 -14.49 5.78
C MET A 119 -2.78 -14.67 4.38
N ALA A 120 -3.67 -15.66 4.22
CA ALA A 120 -4.32 -15.88 2.93
C ALA A 120 -5.26 -14.76 2.54
N GLU A 121 -5.77 -14.01 3.53
CA GLU A 121 -6.69 -12.91 3.31
C GLU A 121 -6.11 -11.60 3.83
N GLY A 122 -4.80 -11.59 4.01
CA GLY A 122 -4.17 -10.52 4.75
C GLY A 122 -4.25 -9.17 4.10
N ILE A 123 -4.50 -8.20 4.95
CA ILE A 123 -4.38 -6.79 4.62
C ILE A 123 -3.55 -6.16 5.73
N PHE A 124 -2.49 -5.48 5.37
CA PHE A 124 -1.75 -4.70 6.36
C PHE A 124 -1.96 -3.23 6.04
N VAL A 125 -2.60 -2.51 6.96
CA VAL A 125 -2.97 -1.12 6.76
C VAL A 125 -1.89 -0.21 7.34
N HIS A 126 -1.27 0.60 6.48
CA HIS A 126 -0.35 1.64 6.92
C HIS A 126 -1.10 2.95 7.12
N ARG A 127 -2.06 3.22 6.25
CA ARG A 127 -2.79 4.48 6.27
C ARG A 127 -4.11 4.27 5.55
N ILE A 128 -5.14 4.86 6.09
CA ILE A 128 -6.45 4.73 5.46
C ILE A 128 -7.32 5.97 5.68
#